data_610575406ca4328cca5ac50ab9723795
#
_entry.id   610575406ca4328cca5ac50ab9723795
#
_cell.length_a   1.000
_cell.length_b   1.000
_cell.length_c   1.000
_cell.angle_alpha   90.00
_cell.angle_beta   90.00
_cell.angle_gamma   90.00
#
_symmetry.space_group_name_H-M   'P 1'
#
loop_
_entity.id
_entity.type
_entity.pdbx_description
1 polymer ?
#
loop_
_entity_poly.entity_id
_entity_poly.type
_entity_poly.pdbx_seq_one_letter_code
_entity_poly.pdbx_strand_id
1 'polypeptide(L)'
;VLFRSILLRPGMLDADTLSHTLGLVVLKPEQAGPAGLATAPKASGTLASHYAPDARVRLLDVAAMEQRASGLSPEALSGIAVWSPQPPQFKAGHWRAMPLQSSDCAQQLFDVLRDFEHARATEIWVCPPPPGPAWDGVRDRLTRASH
;
A
#
# COMPACT_ATOMS: atom_id res chain seq x y z
N VAL A 1 -3.51 -6.08 -36.39
CA VAL A 1 -2.99 -5.40 -35.17
C VAL A 1 -3.65 -6.07 -33.98
N LEU A 2 -2.90 -6.87 -33.21
CA LEU A 2 -3.36 -7.47 -31.97
C LEU A 2 -3.40 -6.36 -30.90
N PHE A 3 -4.58 -5.84 -30.60
CA PHE A 3 -4.76 -4.96 -29.45
C PHE A 3 -4.53 -5.78 -28.17
N ARG A 4 -3.52 -5.40 -27.41
CA ARG A 4 -3.24 -5.98 -26.09
C ARG A 4 -3.77 -5.01 -25.03
N SER A 5 -4.68 -5.49 -24.18
CA SER A 5 -5.13 -4.72 -23.02
C SER A 5 -4.11 -4.87 -21.91
N ILE A 6 -3.69 -3.73 -21.33
CA ILE A 6 -2.69 -3.69 -20.25
C ILE A 6 -3.34 -3.01 -19.04
N LEU A 7 -3.27 -3.63 -17.88
CA LEU A 7 -3.65 -3.03 -16.62
C LEU A 7 -2.54 -2.07 -16.17
N LEU A 8 -2.69 -0.79 -16.45
CA LEU A 8 -1.65 0.22 -16.17
C LEU A 8 -1.41 0.43 -14.67
N ARG A 9 -2.39 0.13 -13.84
CA ARG A 9 -2.32 0.27 -12.40
C ARG A 9 -3.19 -0.77 -11.68
N PRO A 10 -2.68 -1.46 -10.66
CA PRO A 10 -3.49 -2.34 -9.81
C PRO A 10 -4.60 -1.55 -9.11
N GLY A 11 -5.80 -2.10 -9.14
CA GLY A 11 -7.01 -1.53 -8.52
C GLY A 11 -7.71 -2.55 -7.62
N MET A 12 -9.01 -2.34 -7.41
CA MET A 12 -9.88 -3.31 -6.73
C MET A 12 -10.08 -4.58 -7.55
N LEU A 13 -10.07 -4.46 -8.88
CA LEU A 13 -10.16 -5.58 -9.80
C LEU A 13 -8.75 -5.93 -10.28
N ASP A 14 -8.37 -7.18 -10.12
CA ASP A 14 -7.12 -7.71 -10.66
C ASP A 14 -7.20 -8.03 -12.16
N ALA A 15 -6.05 -8.29 -12.78
CA ALA A 15 -5.98 -8.55 -14.22
C ALA A 15 -6.74 -9.83 -14.63
N ASP A 16 -6.81 -10.83 -13.76
CA ASP A 16 -7.49 -12.10 -14.04
C ASP A 16 -9.00 -11.91 -14.01
N THR A 17 -9.54 -11.19 -13.03
CA THR A 17 -10.96 -10.81 -12.95
C THR A 17 -11.36 -9.98 -14.16
N LEU A 18 -10.54 -9.00 -14.55
CA LEU A 18 -10.79 -8.18 -15.75
C LEU A 18 -10.77 -9.03 -17.02
N SER A 19 -9.81 -9.94 -17.16
CA SER A 19 -9.70 -10.83 -18.31
C SER A 19 -10.93 -11.71 -18.45
N HIS A 20 -11.40 -12.28 -17.35
CA HIS A 20 -12.59 -13.12 -17.32
C HIS A 20 -13.86 -12.32 -17.70
N THR A 21 -14.01 -11.13 -17.11
CA THR A 21 -15.20 -10.29 -17.34
C THR A 21 -15.26 -9.74 -18.77
N LEU A 22 -14.11 -9.38 -19.33
CA LEU A 22 -14.02 -8.79 -20.67
C LEU A 22 -13.90 -9.83 -21.79
N GLY A 23 -13.65 -11.09 -21.46
CA GLY A 23 -13.43 -12.16 -22.43
C GLY A 23 -12.15 -11.98 -23.27
N LEU A 24 -11.17 -11.26 -22.73
CA LEU A 24 -9.88 -11.01 -23.39
C LEU A 24 -8.73 -11.01 -22.39
N VAL A 25 -7.50 -11.24 -22.87
CA VAL A 25 -6.32 -11.24 -21.98
C VAL A 25 -5.94 -9.81 -21.59
N VAL A 26 -5.99 -9.53 -20.29
CA VAL A 26 -5.47 -8.29 -19.70
C VAL A 26 -4.11 -8.57 -19.08
N LEU A 27 -3.07 -7.94 -19.61
CA LEU A 27 -1.69 -8.11 -19.13
C LEU A 27 -1.42 -7.22 -17.92
N LYS A 28 -0.60 -7.70 -16.99
CA LYS A 28 0.01 -6.84 -15.96
C LYS A 28 1.15 -6.01 -16.57
N PRO A 29 1.54 -4.86 -15.98
CA PRO A 29 2.59 -4.00 -16.52
C PRO A 29 3.90 -4.75 -16.79
N GLU A 30 4.31 -5.62 -15.88
CA GLU A 30 5.51 -6.44 -16.00
C GLU A 30 5.46 -7.46 -17.16
N GLN A 31 4.28 -7.87 -17.58
CA GLN A 31 4.05 -8.80 -18.69
C GLN A 31 3.99 -8.10 -20.06
N ALA A 32 3.72 -6.79 -20.04
CA ALA A 32 3.59 -5.99 -21.27
C ALA A 32 4.94 -5.65 -21.93
N GLY A 33 6.03 -5.70 -21.16
CA GLY A 33 7.36 -5.31 -21.58
C GLY A 33 7.54 -3.80 -21.83
N PRO A 34 8.79 -3.32 -21.98
CA PRO A 34 9.07 -1.89 -22.10
C PRO A 34 8.39 -1.22 -23.31
N ALA A 35 8.30 -1.93 -24.44
CA ALA A 35 7.69 -1.41 -25.67
C ALA A 35 6.16 -1.23 -25.53
N GLY A 36 5.49 -2.12 -24.80
CA GLY A 36 4.06 -2.00 -24.54
C GLY A 36 3.72 -0.86 -23.60
N LEU A 37 4.56 -0.61 -22.61
CA LEU A 37 4.39 0.49 -21.64
C LEU A 37 4.78 1.85 -22.22
N ALA A 38 5.74 1.92 -23.14
CA ALA A 38 6.18 3.18 -23.76
C ALA A 38 5.08 3.89 -24.56
N THR A 39 4.14 3.13 -25.11
CA THR A 39 2.99 3.65 -25.90
C THR A 39 1.72 3.77 -25.05
N ALA A 40 1.74 3.35 -23.80
CA ALA A 40 0.57 3.41 -22.93
C ALA A 40 0.29 4.84 -22.47
N PRO A 41 -1.00 5.27 -22.39
CA PRO A 41 -1.36 6.55 -21.80
C PRO A 41 -0.88 6.64 -20.35
N LYS A 42 -0.48 7.84 -19.93
CA LYS A 42 -0.17 8.06 -18.51
C LYS A 42 -1.45 7.92 -17.68
N ALA A 43 -1.50 6.91 -16.83
CA ALA A 43 -2.60 6.76 -15.88
C ALA A 43 -2.44 7.79 -14.74
N SER A 44 -3.55 8.37 -14.28
CA SER A 44 -3.54 9.24 -13.10
C SER A 44 -3.07 8.45 -11.87
N GLY A 45 -2.27 9.08 -11.00
CA GLY A 45 -1.75 8.45 -9.79
C GLY A 45 -0.57 7.49 -10.02
N THR A 46 0.11 7.55 -11.17
CA THR A 46 1.34 6.79 -11.44
C THR A 46 2.61 7.44 -10.91
N LEU A 47 2.53 8.67 -10.38
CA LEU A 47 3.67 9.34 -9.74
C LEU A 47 4.03 8.62 -8.44
N ALA A 48 5.34 8.46 -8.18
CA ALA A 48 5.87 7.72 -7.04
C ALA A 48 5.41 8.30 -5.68
N SER A 49 5.20 9.61 -5.59
CA SER A 49 4.81 10.31 -4.35
C SER A 49 3.34 10.75 -4.32
N HIS A 50 2.48 10.17 -5.15
CA HIS A 50 1.07 10.56 -5.14
C HIS A 50 0.39 10.07 -3.86
N TYR A 51 -0.10 10.99 -3.04
CA TYR A 51 -0.72 10.73 -1.73
C TYR A 51 0.25 10.26 -0.63
N ALA A 52 1.58 10.47 -0.79
CA ALA A 52 2.49 10.24 0.33
C ALA A 52 2.20 11.27 1.43
N PRO A 53 2.01 10.84 2.69
CA PRO A 53 1.94 11.74 3.83
C PRO A 53 3.29 12.40 4.08
N ASP A 54 3.31 13.52 4.82
CA ASP A 54 4.55 14.16 5.29
C ASP A 54 5.30 13.24 6.27
N ALA A 55 4.56 12.47 7.07
CA ALA A 55 5.12 11.44 7.93
C ALA A 55 5.73 10.30 7.11
N ARG A 56 6.91 9.84 7.50
CA ARG A 56 7.59 8.74 6.80
C ARG A 56 6.85 7.42 6.98
N VAL A 57 6.29 6.89 5.91
CA VAL A 57 5.66 5.57 5.90
C VAL A 57 6.71 4.47 5.74
N ARG A 58 6.63 3.42 6.57
CA ARG A 58 7.48 2.23 6.48
C ARG A 58 6.64 0.97 6.46
N LEU A 59 6.93 0.09 5.53
CA LEU A 59 6.35 -1.26 5.49
C LEU A 59 7.25 -2.19 6.32
N LEU A 60 6.75 -2.61 7.47
CA LEU A 60 7.47 -3.44 8.43
C LEU A 60 6.55 -4.58 8.88
N ASP A 61 7.04 -5.81 8.87
CA ASP A 61 6.34 -6.90 9.55
C ASP A 61 6.42 -6.73 11.07
N VAL A 62 5.65 -7.53 11.80
CA VAL A 62 5.56 -7.41 13.26
C VAL A 62 6.92 -7.57 13.93
N ALA A 63 7.74 -8.53 13.49
CA ALA A 63 9.06 -8.77 14.05
C ALA A 63 10.01 -7.59 13.83
N ALA A 64 9.98 -7.00 12.62
CA ALA A 64 10.77 -5.82 12.30
C ALA A 64 10.30 -4.57 13.09
N MET A 65 8.98 -4.43 13.32
CA MET A 65 8.44 -3.37 14.18
C MET A 65 8.96 -3.49 15.61
N GLU A 66 8.88 -4.69 16.21
CA GLU A 66 9.35 -4.95 17.58
C GLU A 66 10.86 -4.72 17.72
N GLN A 67 11.64 -5.24 16.77
CA GLN A 67 13.09 -5.03 16.75
C GLN A 67 13.44 -3.55 16.64
N ARG A 68 12.77 -2.81 15.78
CA ARG A 68 13.02 -1.37 15.62
C ARG A 68 12.60 -0.58 16.87
N ALA A 69 11.47 -0.93 17.47
CA ALA A 69 10.96 -0.29 18.68
C ALA A 69 11.90 -0.47 19.87
N SER A 70 12.57 -1.63 20.00
CA SER A 70 13.50 -1.91 21.09
C SER A 70 14.70 -0.96 21.14
N GLY A 71 15.04 -0.32 20.03
CA GLY A 71 16.13 0.66 19.94
C GLY A 71 15.69 2.11 20.11
N LEU A 72 14.41 2.39 20.39
CA LEU A 72 13.85 3.74 20.47
C LEU A 72 13.48 4.12 21.90
N SER A 73 13.58 5.41 22.21
CA SER A 73 13.12 5.94 23.49
C SER A 73 11.57 5.99 23.56
N PRO A 74 10.98 6.03 24.76
CA PRO A 74 9.52 6.18 24.92
C PRO A 74 8.97 7.43 24.23
N GLU A 75 9.74 8.52 24.22
CA GLU A 75 9.36 9.77 23.55
C GLU A 75 9.32 9.57 22.04
N ALA A 76 10.32 8.89 21.45
CA ALA A 76 10.34 8.56 20.02
C ALA A 76 9.17 7.64 19.64
N LEU A 77 8.88 6.63 20.47
CA LEU A 77 7.74 5.73 20.28
C LEU A 77 6.40 6.46 20.31
N SER A 78 6.26 7.52 21.10
CA SER A 78 5.05 8.33 21.16
C SER A 78 4.74 9.06 19.84
N GLY A 79 5.74 9.28 18.99
CA GLY A 79 5.59 9.85 17.64
C GLY A 79 5.29 8.81 16.56
N ILE A 80 5.22 7.52 16.90
CA ILE A 80 5.00 6.44 15.92
C ILE A 80 3.53 6.06 15.89
N ALA A 81 2.95 6.02 14.68
CA ALA A 81 1.65 5.44 14.42
C ALA A 81 1.80 4.07 13.77
N VAL A 82 0.99 3.11 14.18
CA VAL A 82 1.04 1.72 13.69
C VAL A 82 -0.29 1.32 13.08
N TRP A 83 -0.24 0.79 11.85
CA TRP A 83 -1.39 0.16 11.20
C TRP A 83 -1.09 -1.31 10.94
N SER A 84 -1.64 -2.17 11.76
CA SER A 84 -1.37 -3.62 11.77
C SER A 84 -2.61 -4.40 12.18
N PRO A 85 -2.73 -5.70 11.80
CA PRO A 85 -3.89 -6.52 12.18
C PRO A 85 -4.06 -6.68 13.70
N GLN A 86 -2.97 -6.68 14.44
CA GLN A 86 -2.96 -6.79 15.90
C GLN A 86 -2.14 -5.64 16.50
N PRO A 87 -2.44 -5.24 17.75
CA PRO A 87 -1.68 -4.20 18.44
C PRO A 87 -0.22 -4.64 18.63
N PRO A 88 0.74 -3.69 18.48
CA PRO A 88 2.15 -3.98 18.76
C PRO A 88 2.36 -4.24 20.26
N GLN A 89 3.43 -4.97 20.62
CA GLN A 89 3.77 -5.22 22.02
C GLN A 89 4.47 -4.03 22.69
N PHE A 90 4.89 -3.04 21.92
CA PHE A 90 5.42 -1.78 22.46
C PHE A 90 4.33 -0.70 22.49
N LYS A 91 4.54 0.33 23.30
CA LYS A 91 3.62 1.46 23.40
C LYS A 91 3.86 2.46 22.26
N ALA A 92 3.17 2.27 21.15
CA ALA A 92 3.11 3.26 20.08
C ALA A 92 2.26 4.47 20.48
N GLY A 93 2.50 5.64 19.86
CA GLY A 93 1.66 6.82 20.07
C GLY A 93 0.24 6.61 19.57
N HIS A 94 0.10 5.96 18.43
CA HIS A 94 -1.19 5.63 17.82
C HIS A 94 -1.16 4.21 17.26
N TRP A 95 -2.28 3.52 17.37
CA TRP A 95 -2.48 2.23 16.71
C TRP A 95 -3.89 2.15 16.13
N ARG A 96 -4.00 1.54 14.96
CA ARG A 96 -5.27 1.21 14.33
C ARG A 96 -5.23 -0.20 13.78
N ALA A 97 -6.32 -0.93 13.94
CA ALA A 97 -6.43 -2.28 13.39
C ALA A 97 -6.50 -2.23 11.86
N MET A 98 -5.64 -3.00 11.19
CA MET A 98 -5.70 -3.17 9.74
C MET A 98 -6.76 -4.24 9.42
N PRO A 99 -7.71 -3.96 8.50
CA PRO A 99 -8.68 -4.94 8.07
C PRO A 99 -8.04 -6.17 7.43
N LEU A 100 -8.64 -7.33 7.64
CA LEU A 100 -8.20 -8.60 7.06
C LEU A 100 -8.71 -8.81 5.63
N GLN A 101 -9.67 -8.00 5.18
CA GLN A 101 -10.19 -8.02 3.82
C GLN A 101 -9.55 -6.91 2.99
N SER A 102 -9.11 -7.25 1.78
CA SER A 102 -8.43 -6.31 0.89
C SER A 102 -9.31 -5.12 0.49
N SER A 103 -10.62 -5.34 0.29
CA SER A 103 -11.59 -4.29 0.00
C SER A 103 -11.67 -3.24 1.10
N ASP A 104 -11.80 -3.69 2.35
CA ASP A 104 -11.93 -2.80 3.51
C ASP A 104 -10.62 -2.05 3.77
N CYS A 105 -9.49 -2.75 3.61
CA CYS A 105 -8.17 -2.15 3.71
C CYS A 105 -7.97 -1.07 2.64
N ALA A 106 -8.36 -1.33 1.39
CA ALA A 106 -8.27 -0.36 0.30
C ALA A 106 -9.14 0.88 0.52
N GLN A 107 -10.33 0.72 1.12
CA GLN A 107 -11.22 1.83 1.46
C GLN A 107 -10.66 2.70 2.58
N GLN A 108 -10.08 2.10 3.61
CA GLN A 108 -9.59 2.82 4.78
C GLN A 108 -8.19 3.42 4.62
N LEU A 109 -7.40 2.95 3.65
CA LEU A 109 -5.97 3.24 3.55
C LEU A 109 -5.64 4.75 3.63
N PHE A 110 -6.29 5.56 2.81
CA PHE A 110 -6.00 7.00 2.77
C PHE A 110 -6.52 7.73 3.98
N ASP A 111 -7.64 7.31 4.53
CA ASP A 111 -8.21 7.92 5.74
C ASP A 111 -7.31 7.62 6.95
N VAL A 112 -6.82 6.39 7.07
CA VAL A 112 -5.89 6.00 8.15
C VAL A 112 -4.59 6.80 8.07
N LEU A 113 -3.96 6.90 6.89
CA LEU A 113 -2.74 7.68 6.74
C LEU A 113 -2.95 9.16 7.08
N ARG A 114 -4.06 9.74 6.65
CA ARG A 114 -4.43 11.12 6.95
C ARG A 114 -4.72 11.35 8.44
N ASP A 115 -5.42 10.42 9.08
CA ASP A 115 -5.69 10.49 10.53
C ASP A 115 -4.39 10.47 11.33
N PHE A 116 -3.42 9.63 10.94
CA PHE A 116 -2.11 9.59 11.58
C PHE A 116 -1.30 10.87 11.35
N GLU A 117 -1.42 11.47 10.18
CA GLU A 117 -0.84 12.79 9.90
C GLU A 117 -1.46 13.88 10.78
N HIS A 118 -2.79 13.93 10.89
CA HIS A 118 -3.49 14.87 11.77
C HIS A 118 -3.11 14.68 13.24
N ALA A 119 -2.82 13.44 13.63
CA ALA A 119 -2.29 13.10 14.95
C ALA A 119 -0.79 13.46 15.12
N ARG A 120 -0.16 14.07 14.10
CA ARG A 120 1.24 14.47 14.07
C ARG A 120 2.23 13.31 14.28
N ALA A 121 1.91 12.14 13.75
CA ALA A 121 2.86 11.05 13.73
C ALA A 121 4.11 11.46 12.93
N THR A 122 5.27 11.13 13.45
CA THR A 122 6.56 11.37 12.78
C THR A 122 6.93 10.24 11.82
N GLU A 123 6.59 9.02 12.20
CA GLU A 123 6.64 7.83 11.34
C GLU A 123 5.34 7.05 11.41
N ILE A 124 4.96 6.45 10.29
CA ILE A 124 3.82 5.54 10.19
C ILE A 124 4.35 4.16 9.80
N TRP A 125 4.18 3.18 10.67
CA TRP A 125 4.57 1.80 10.42
C TRP A 125 3.36 0.99 10.03
N VAL A 126 3.43 0.38 8.85
CA VAL A 126 2.32 -0.37 8.26
C VAL A 126 2.75 -1.82 8.06
N CYS A 127 1.94 -2.75 8.56
CA CYS A 127 2.15 -4.16 8.27
C CYS A 127 1.94 -4.43 6.77
N PRO A 128 2.88 -5.10 6.09
CA PRO A 128 2.70 -5.43 4.68
C PRO A 128 1.45 -6.27 4.47
N PRO A 129 0.64 -5.98 3.44
CA PRO A 129 -0.51 -6.82 3.13
C PRO A 129 -0.08 -8.23 2.70
N PRO A 130 -0.93 -9.24 2.89
CA PRO A 130 -0.65 -10.60 2.46
C PRO A 130 -0.32 -10.70 0.97
N PRO A 131 0.39 -11.75 0.52
CA PRO A 131 0.58 -12.01 -0.90
C PRO A 131 -0.75 -12.35 -1.58
N GLY A 132 -0.82 -12.16 -2.90
CA GLY A 132 -1.95 -12.50 -3.72
C GLY A 132 -2.55 -11.33 -4.49
N PRO A 133 -3.23 -11.61 -5.62
CA PRO A 133 -3.71 -10.60 -6.55
C PRO A 133 -4.77 -9.67 -5.95
N ALA A 134 -5.60 -10.15 -5.02
CA ALA A 134 -6.60 -9.33 -4.32
C ALA A 134 -5.98 -8.17 -3.52
N TRP A 135 -4.70 -8.28 -3.15
CA TRP A 135 -3.97 -7.27 -2.38
C TRP A 135 -3.07 -6.37 -3.23
N ASP A 136 -2.95 -6.62 -4.54
CA ASP A 136 -2.05 -5.88 -5.42
C ASP A 136 -2.34 -4.37 -5.41
N GLY A 137 -3.61 -3.98 -5.40
CA GLY A 137 -4.01 -2.57 -5.33
C GLY A 137 -3.65 -1.88 -4.01
N VAL A 138 -3.75 -2.59 -2.88
CA VAL A 138 -3.34 -2.08 -1.57
C VAL A 138 -1.82 -1.97 -1.50
N ARG A 139 -1.13 -3.01 -1.98
CA ARG A 139 0.35 -3.06 -1.99
C ARG A 139 0.94 -1.94 -2.84
N ASP A 140 0.42 -1.70 -4.05
CA ASP A 140 0.87 -0.60 -4.93
C ASP A 140 0.73 0.76 -4.23
N ARG A 141 -0.41 1.02 -3.58
CA ARG A 141 -0.66 2.29 -2.88
C ARG A 141 0.27 2.49 -1.69
N LEU A 142 0.46 1.45 -0.87
CA LEU A 142 1.37 1.51 0.28
C LEU A 142 2.82 1.68 -0.14
N THR A 143 3.27 0.98 -1.20
CA THR A 143 4.62 1.15 -1.75
C THR A 143 4.85 2.60 -2.20
N ARG A 144 3.87 3.21 -2.86
CA ARG A 144 3.97 4.64 -3.28
C ARG A 144 3.95 5.61 -2.11
N ALA A 145 3.24 5.30 -1.05
CA ALA A 145 3.21 6.13 0.16
C ALA A 145 4.51 6.03 0.98
N SER A 146 5.31 4.97 0.80
CA SER A 146 6.55 4.71 1.55
C SER A 146 7.81 5.32 0.93
N HIS A 147 7.69 6.13 -0.13
CA HIS A 147 8.79 6.80 -0.81
C HIS A 147 8.96 8.24 -0.40
#